data_c60e71b5e8a3eed6b4e4dfc845639f0c
#
_entry.id   c60e71b5e8a3eed6b4e4dfc845639f0c
#
_cell.length_a   1.000
_cell.length_b   1.000
_cell.length_c   1.000
_cell.angle_alpha   90.00
_cell.angle_beta   90.00
_cell.angle_gamma   90.00
#
_symmetry.space_group_name_H-M   'P 1'
#
loop_
_entity.id
_entity.type
_entity.pdbx_description
1 polymer ?
#
loop_
_entity_poly.entity_id
_entity_poly.type
_entity_poly.pdbx_seq_one_letter_code
_entity_poly.pdbx_strand_id
1 'polypeptide(L)'
;LWLAAHMNAGTPVGNQTLSVIDINTQFSSDLNITTYTNDGLNNESIAKWAKVKDGELNWKVRVNNVGETLHNVKLHDTIEGNATYIPGSFKIYQVIMDNKGNILDDPGWNNITASVPKPSISEDNKSFEWDLSMLPHDGKHQYFVEYKTTYENRVKNSIELTSDEKIAKHEWTYIAANSGGNGNG
;
A
#
# COMPACT_ATOMS: atom_id res chain seq x y z
N LEU A 1 -26.94 -24.79 -3.74
CA LEU A 1 -26.55 -24.17 -2.47
C LEU A 1 -25.30 -23.35 -2.71
N TRP A 2 -25.36 -22.03 -2.46
CA TRP A 2 -24.17 -21.16 -2.51
C TRP A 2 -23.73 -20.94 -1.08
N LEU A 3 -22.48 -21.32 -0.77
CA LEU A 3 -21.83 -21.02 0.50
C LEU A 3 -20.83 -19.89 0.25
N ALA A 4 -21.02 -18.75 0.89
CA ALA A 4 -20.05 -17.68 0.93
C ALA A 4 -19.30 -17.77 2.27
N ALA A 5 -18.02 -18.07 2.24
CA ALA A 5 -17.17 -18.01 3.41
C ALA A 5 -16.34 -16.73 3.38
N HIS A 6 -16.36 -15.98 4.48
CA HIS A 6 -15.50 -14.84 4.69
C HIS A 6 -14.24 -15.31 5.41
N MET A 7 -13.08 -15.06 4.81
CA MET A 7 -11.80 -15.40 5.45
C MET A 7 -11.30 -14.20 6.25
N ASN A 8 -10.99 -14.43 7.50
CA ASN A 8 -10.44 -13.40 8.39
C ASN A 8 -8.95 -13.19 8.12
N ALA A 9 -8.47 -12.00 8.43
CA ALA A 9 -7.03 -11.72 8.45
C ALA A 9 -6.32 -12.74 9.36
N GLY A 10 -5.24 -13.34 8.87
CA GLY A 10 -4.52 -14.41 9.57
C GLY A 10 -4.92 -15.84 9.19
N THR A 11 -5.85 -16.02 8.25
CA THR A 11 -6.11 -17.38 7.72
C THR A 11 -4.84 -17.93 7.06
N PRO A 12 -4.37 -19.12 7.44
CA PRO A 12 -3.17 -19.71 6.83
C PRO A 12 -3.32 -19.89 5.32
N VAL A 13 -2.23 -19.64 4.59
CA VAL A 13 -2.18 -19.88 3.15
C VAL A 13 -2.02 -21.36 2.88
N GLY A 14 -2.69 -21.86 1.85
CA GLY A 14 -2.61 -23.25 1.44
C GLY A 14 -3.95 -23.95 1.44
N ASN A 15 -3.91 -25.28 1.45
CA ASN A 15 -5.12 -26.09 1.44
C ASN A 15 -5.80 -26.07 2.80
N GLN A 16 -7.06 -25.67 2.82
CA GLN A 16 -7.92 -25.68 3.99
C GLN A 16 -9.09 -26.62 3.74
N THR A 17 -9.51 -27.33 4.78
CA THR A 17 -10.70 -28.17 4.73
C THR A 17 -11.83 -27.49 5.49
N LEU A 18 -12.93 -27.24 4.83
CA LEU A 18 -14.15 -26.73 5.43
C LEU A 18 -15.14 -27.88 5.55
N SER A 19 -15.47 -28.30 6.76
CA SER A 19 -16.51 -29.30 6.99
C SER A 19 -17.87 -28.62 7.05
N VAL A 20 -18.75 -29.04 6.16
CA VAL A 20 -20.15 -28.56 6.12
C VAL A 20 -21.04 -29.66 6.66
N ILE A 21 -21.80 -29.36 7.69
CA ILE A 21 -22.73 -30.30 8.32
C ILE A 21 -24.15 -29.79 8.08
N ASP A 22 -24.99 -30.61 7.45
CA ASP A 22 -26.41 -30.35 7.41
C ASP A 22 -27.04 -30.85 8.72
N ILE A 23 -27.45 -29.91 9.55
CA ILE A 23 -28.03 -30.22 10.87
C ILE A 23 -29.34 -31.01 10.83
N ASN A 24 -30.05 -30.97 9.70
CA ASN A 24 -31.32 -31.67 9.54
C ASN A 24 -31.14 -33.13 9.10
N THR A 25 -30.18 -33.38 8.25
CA THR A 25 -29.91 -34.71 7.70
C THR A 25 -28.70 -35.41 8.32
N GLN A 26 -27.92 -34.66 9.11
CA GLN A 26 -26.61 -35.10 9.66
C GLN A 26 -25.61 -35.49 8.57
N PHE A 27 -25.86 -35.09 7.34
CA PHE A 27 -24.93 -35.32 6.26
C PHE A 27 -23.76 -34.31 6.39
N SER A 28 -22.55 -34.83 6.39
CA SER A 28 -21.33 -34.03 6.41
C SER A 28 -20.57 -34.17 5.10
N SER A 29 -20.03 -33.09 4.60
CA SER A 29 -19.16 -33.10 3.44
C SER A 29 -17.99 -32.14 3.69
N ASP A 30 -16.80 -32.60 3.40
CA ASP A 30 -15.60 -31.79 3.46
C ASP A 30 -15.35 -31.12 2.11
N LEU A 31 -15.28 -29.79 2.14
CA LEU A 31 -14.89 -28.99 1.00
C LEU A 31 -13.44 -28.57 1.16
N ASN A 32 -12.59 -29.06 0.29
CA ASN A 32 -11.20 -28.61 0.23
C ASN A 32 -11.12 -27.31 -0.56
N ILE A 33 -10.72 -26.25 0.11
CA ILE A 33 -10.47 -24.94 -0.51
C ILE A 33 -8.99 -24.64 -0.45
N THR A 34 -8.45 -24.14 -1.54
CA THR A 34 -7.08 -23.63 -1.55
C THR A 34 -7.14 -22.13 -1.35
N THR A 35 -6.55 -21.68 -0.26
CA THR A 35 -6.39 -20.24 0.01
C THR A 35 -5.09 -19.78 -0.59
N TYR A 36 -5.16 -18.77 -1.39
CA TYR A 36 -3.98 -18.10 -1.94
C TYR A 36 -3.75 -16.81 -1.16
N THR A 37 -2.49 -16.47 -0.89
CA THR A 37 -2.15 -15.07 -0.67
C THR A 37 -2.50 -14.39 -1.99
N ASN A 38 -3.43 -13.49 -1.92
CA ASN A 38 -3.61 -12.58 -3.02
C ASN A 38 -2.37 -11.67 -2.98
N ASP A 39 -1.31 -12.04 -3.70
CA ASP A 39 -0.09 -11.23 -3.85
C ASP A 39 -0.38 -9.91 -4.56
N GLY A 40 -1.60 -9.71 -4.97
CA GLY A 40 -2.13 -8.50 -5.53
C GLY A 40 -2.98 -7.74 -4.51
N LEU A 41 -2.39 -6.79 -3.84
CA LEU A 41 -3.04 -5.59 -3.31
C LEU A 41 -3.69 -5.62 -1.92
N ASN A 42 -4.15 -6.74 -1.37
CA ASN A 42 -4.93 -6.71 -0.12
C ASN A 42 -4.20 -7.20 1.13
N ASN A 43 -3.01 -7.77 1.00
CA ASN A 43 -2.21 -8.29 2.11
C ASN A 43 -0.90 -7.55 2.33
N GLU A 44 -0.70 -6.42 1.67
CA GLU A 44 0.52 -5.65 1.81
C GLU A 44 0.37 -4.62 2.93
N SER A 45 1.26 -4.67 3.91
CA SER A 45 1.37 -3.63 4.93
C SER A 45 1.80 -2.29 4.32
N ILE A 46 2.49 -2.36 3.19
CA ILE A 46 2.86 -1.20 2.38
C ILE A 46 2.87 -1.56 0.89
N ALA A 47 2.33 -0.66 0.07
CA ALA A 47 2.35 -0.76 -1.39
C ALA A 47 2.72 0.58 -2.02
N LYS A 48 3.38 0.55 -3.17
CA LYS A 48 3.88 1.74 -3.84
C LYS A 48 3.78 1.60 -5.34
N TRP A 49 3.37 2.67 -6.01
CA TRP A 49 3.36 2.78 -7.47
C TRP A 49 3.50 4.24 -7.91
N ALA A 50 3.75 4.45 -9.19
CA ALA A 50 3.82 5.77 -9.78
C ALA A 50 3.13 5.84 -11.13
N LYS A 51 2.73 7.05 -11.49
CA LYS A 51 2.27 7.41 -12.84
C LYS A 51 2.94 8.70 -13.27
N VAL A 52 3.30 8.75 -14.55
CA VAL A 52 3.74 10.01 -15.17
C VAL A 52 2.54 10.91 -15.36
N LYS A 53 2.65 12.15 -14.91
CA LYS A 53 1.68 13.20 -15.15
C LYS A 53 2.41 14.54 -15.13
N ASP A 54 2.13 15.38 -16.12
CA ASP A 54 2.68 16.74 -16.25
C ASP A 54 4.23 16.79 -16.20
N GLY A 55 4.90 15.79 -16.78
CA GLY A 55 6.36 15.69 -16.81
C GLY A 55 7.02 15.28 -15.49
N GLU A 56 6.25 14.81 -14.53
CA GLU A 56 6.70 14.36 -13.21
C GLU A 56 6.23 12.94 -12.92
N LEU A 57 6.96 12.19 -12.09
CA LEU A 57 6.46 10.95 -11.50
C LEU A 57 5.63 11.29 -10.25
N ASN A 58 4.36 10.96 -10.32
CA ASN A 58 3.43 11.09 -9.20
C ASN A 58 3.35 9.75 -8.48
N TRP A 59 3.98 9.68 -7.33
CA TRP A 59 4.04 8.50 -6.48
C TRP A 59 2.83 8.44 -5.56
N LYS A 60 2.35 7.23 -5.34
CA LYS A 60 1.35 6.91 -4.34
C LYS A 60 1.81 5.74 -3.50
N VAL A 61 1.73 5.89 -2.20
CA VAL A 61 2.05 4.85 -1.21
C VAL A 61 0.80 4.56 -0.40
N ARG A 62 0.44 3.30 -0.29
CA ARG A 62 -0.64 2.85 0.57
C ARG A 62 -0.05 2.24 1.82
N VAL A 63 -0.44 2.75 2.98
CA VAL A 63 0.10 2.39 4.29
C VAL A 63 -0.93 1.60 5.07
N ASN A 64 -0.53 0.43 5.56
CA ASN A 64 -1.33 -0.45 6.40
C ASN A 64 -2.66 -0.90 5.78
N ASN A 65 -2.61 -1.31 4.51
CA ASN A 65 -3.80 -1.77 3.79
C ASN A 65 -4.43 -3.04 4.39
N VAL A 66 -3.64 -3.86 5.04
CA VAL A 66 -4.11 -5.08 5.73
C VAL A 66 -4.87 -4.77 7.01
N GLY A 67 -4.84 -3.54 7.50
CA GLY A 67 -5.57 -3.14 8.69
C GLY A 67 -5.05 -3.78 9.97
N GLU A 68 -3.74 -3.81 10.15
CA GLU A 68 -3.12 -4.28 11.39
C GLU A 68 -3.07 -3.18 12.43
N THR A 69 -3.06 -3.54 13.70
CA THR A 69 -2.70 -2.61 14.77
C THR A 69 -1.19 -2.50 14.83
N LEU A 70 -0.67 -1.30 14.55
CA LEU A 70 0.77 -1.02 14.52
C LEU A 70 1.09 0.16 15.44
N HIS A 71 2.27 0.13 16.07
CA HIS A 71 2.76 1.20 16.94
C HIS A 71 4.07 1.77 16.40
N ASN A 72 4.29 3.05 16.62
CA ASN A 72 5.51 3.77 16.24
C ASN A 72 5.83 3.65 14.74
N VAL A 73 4.82 3.80 13.90
CA VAL A 73 4.95 3.68 12.44
C VAL A 73 5.80 4.81 11.88
N LYS A 74 6.82 4.43 11.12
CA LYS A 74 7.66 5.35 10.33
C LYS A 74 7.79 4.85 8.91
N LEU A 75 7.92 5.77 7.98
CA LEU A 75 8.23 5.49 6.58
C LEU A 75 9.64 5.96 6.27
N HIS A 76 10.40 5.13 5.57
CA HIS A 76 11.67 5.48 4.98
C HIS A 76 11.64 5.18 3.48
N ASP A 77 11.95 6.16 2.67
CA ASP A 77 11.89 6.05 1.20
C ASP A 77 13.23 6.44 0.58
N THR A 78 13.63 5.71 -0.47
CA THR A 78 14.91 5.94 -1.15
C THR A 78 14.75 5.82 -2.66
N ILE A 79 15.30 6.79 -3.38
CA ILE A 79 15.29 6.86 -4.84
C ILE A 79 16.66 6.52 -5.39
N GLU A 80 16.69 5.59 -6.35
CA GLU A 80 17.86 5.30 -7.18
C GLU A 80 17.63 5.80 -8.62
N GLY A 81 18.68 6.30 -9.24
CA GLY A 81 18.65 6.86 -10.59
C GLY A 81 18.62 8.39 -10.58
N ASN A 82 18.41 8.98 -11.77
CA ASN A 82 18.38 10.43 -11.93
C ASN A 82 16.97 10.97 -11.65
N ALA A 83 16.62 10.99 -10.39
CA ALA A 83 15.37 11.54 -9.88
C ALA A 83 15.59 12.17 -8.52
N THR A 84 14.80 13.17 -8.19
CA THR A 84 14.82 13.84 -6.87
C THR A 84 13.40 14.17 -6.46
N TYR A 85 13.14 14.24 -5.14
CA TYR A 85 11.86 14.70 -4.63
C TYR A 85 11.62 16.17 -5.00
N ILE A 86 10.36 16.46 -5.31
CA ILE A 86 9.92 17.84 -5.55
C ILE A 86 9.44 18.42 -4.23
N PRO A 87 10.11 19.47 -3.70
CA PRO A 87 9.74 20.07 -2.43
C PRO A 87 8.28 20.52 -2.41
N GLY A 88 7.62 20.33 -1.28
CA GLY A 88 6.22 20.74 -1.08
C GLY A 88 5.17 19.86 -1.76
N SER A 89 5.59 18.78 -2.44
CA SER A 89 4.65 17.87 -3.11
C SER A 89 4.02 16.81 -2.19
N PHE A 90 4.53 16.65 -0.98
CA PHE A 90 4.08 15.63 -0.04
C PHE A 90 2.68 15.90 0.48
N LYS A 91 1.84 14.89 0.42
CA LYS A 91 0.48 14.89 0.96
C LYS A 91 0.22 13.56 1.65
N ILE A 92 -0.62 13.60 2.68
CA ILE A 92 -1.12 12.40 3.35
C ILE A 92 -2.63 12.50 3.52
N TYR A 93 -3.29 11.41 3.20
CA TYR A 93 -4.73 11.26 3.30
C TYR A 93 -5.06 10.13 4.25
N GLN A 94 -6.00 10.37 5.13
CA GLN A 94 -6.62 9.34 5.95
C GLN A 94 -7.83 8.77 5.24
N VAL A 95 -7.94 7.46 5.23
CA VAL A 95 -9.07 6.71 4.67
C VAL A 95 -9.67 5.87 5.79
N ILE A 96 -10.95 6.03 6.02
CA ILE A 96 -11.70 5.26 7.02
C ILE A 96 -12.42 4.13 6.29
N MET A 97 -12.29 2.93 6.82
CA MET A 97 -12.93 1.74 6.28
C MET A 97 -14.02 1.23 7.21
N ASP A 98 -15.05 0.64 6.62
CA ASP A 98 -16.05 -0.10 7.39
C ASP A 98 -15.51 -1.48 7.83
N ASN A 99 -16.31 -2.19 8.62
CA ASN A 99 -15.94 -3.53 9.12
C ASN A 99 -15.82 -4.59 8.00
N LYS A 100 -16.18 -4.23 6.76
CA LYS A 100 -16.09 -5.11 5.57
C LYS A 100 -14.90 -4.75 4.68
N GLY A 101 -14.14 -3.70 5.06
CA GLY A 101 -13.00 -3.23 4.29
C GLY A 101 -13.39 -2.31 3.12
N ASN A 102 -14.63 -1.81 3.06
CA ASN A 102 -15.00 -0.81 2.07
C ASN A 102 -14.58 0.58 2.56
N ILE A 103 -14.06 1.38 1.65
CA ILE A 103 -13.82 2.79 1.92
C ILE A 103 -15.18 3.45 2.08
N LEU A 104 -15.38 4.12 3.22
CA LEU A 104 -16.58 4.92 3.42
C LEU A 104 -16.53 6.11 2.47
N ASP A 105 -17.60 6.29 1.72
CA ASP A 105 -17.80 7.49 0.94
C ASP A 105 -17.73 8.71 1.87
N ASP A 106 -17.54 9.86 1.33
CA ASP A 106 -17.31 11.13 2.01
C ASP A 106 -17.64 11.13 3.55
N PRO A 107 -16.67 11.25 4.46
CA PRO A 107 -15.33 11.81 4.24
C PRO A 107 -14.22 10.74 4.04
N GLY A 108 -14.44 9.70 3.25
CA GLY A 108 -13.52 8.58 3.10
C GLY A 108 -12.07 8.95 2.76
N TRP A 109 -11.88 10.09 2.10
CA TRP A 109 -10.56 10.64 1.78
C TRP A 109 -10.35 11.99 2.46
N ASN A 110 -9.75 11.98 3.63
CA ASN A 110 -9.48 13.20 4.38
C ASN A 110 -8.00 13.60 4.23
N ASN A 111 -7.75 14.78 3.67
CA ASN A 111 -6.40 15.33 3.59
C ASN A 111 -5.97 15.84 4.97
N ILE A 112 -5.04 15.13 5.60
CA ILE A 112 -4.52 15.45 6.93
C ILE A 112 -3.09 16.02 6.89
N THR A 113 -2.60 16.41 5.72
CA THR A 113 -1.21 16.88 5.51
C THR A 113 -0.82 18.01 6.48
N ALA A 114 -1.73 18.91 6.77
CA ALA A 114 -1.48 20.04 7.68
C ALA A 114 -1.45 19.63 9.17
N SER A 115 -1.95 18.44 9.49
CA SER A 115 -2.09 17.93 10.87
C SER A 115 -0.95 17.00 11.29
N VAL A 116 -0.05 16.68 10.39
CA VAL A 116 1.09 15.79 10.66
C VAL A 116 2.42 16.52 10.44
N PRO A 117 3.50 16.14 11.13
CA PRO A 117 4.83 16.65 10.85
C PRO A 117 5.20 16.44 9.38
N LYS A 118 5.99 17.33 8.82
CA LYS A 118 6.53 17.14 7.46
C LYS A 118 7.58 16.04 7.46
N PRO A 119 7.73 15.30 6.33
CA PRO A 119 8.84 14.37 6.20
C PRO A 119 10.18 15.12 6.25
N SER A 120 11.18 14.45 6.84
CA SER A 120 12.57 14.88 6.79
C SER A 120 13.19 14.37 5.50
N ILE A 121 13.67 15.26 4.64
CA ILE A 121 14.25 14.92 3.34
C ILE A 121 15.76 15.09 3.43
N SER A 122 16.53 14.15 2.87
CA SER A 122 17.98 14.22 2.79
C SER A 122 18.47 15.41 1.96
N GLU A 123 19.68 15.88 2.20
CA GLU A 123 20.26 17.04 1.50
C GLU A 123 20.36 16.83 -0.02
N ASP A 124 20.57 15.60 -0.47
CA ASP A 124 20.62 15.23 -1.89
C ASP A 124 19.23 15.00 -2.51
N ASN A 125 18.16 15.15 -1.74
CA ASN A 125 16.77 14.89 -2.13
C ASN A 125 16.55 13.47 -2.69
N LYS A 126 17.26 12.46 -2.15
CA LYS A 126 17.19 11.06 -2.58
C LYS A 126 16.52 10.14 -1.57
N SER A 127 16.34 10.58 -0.34
CA SER A 127 15.62 9.83 0.69
C SER A 127 14.75 10.74 1.54
N PHE A 128 13.74 10.16 2.17
CA PHE A 128 13.00 10.82 3.23
C PHE A 128 12.68 9.85 4.36
N GLU A 129 12.51 10.42 5.54
CA GLU A 129 11.88 9.76 6.68
C GLU A 129 10.61 10.52 7.08
N TRP A 130 9.55 9.79 7.36
CA TRP A 130 8.30 10.35 7.84
C TRP A 130 7.82 9.61 9.07
N ASP A 131 7.81 10.28 10.20
CA ASP A 131 7.28 9.76 11.44
C ASP A 131 5.76 9.93 11.46
N LEU A 132 5.05 8.82 11.41
CA LEU A 132 3.60 8.73 11.46
C LEU A 132 3.09 8.13 12.77
N SER A 133 3.94 8.04 13.80
CA SER A 133 3.61 7.41 15.08
C SER A 133 2.43 8.06 15.80
N MET A 134 2.17 9.34 15.52
CA MET A 134 1.05 10.08 16.08
C MET A 134 -0.32 9.71 15.49
N LEU A 135 -0.32 9.02 14.37
CA LEU A 135 -1.55 8.63 13.69
C LEU A 135 -2.06 7.29 14.25
N PRO A 136 -3.39 7.10 14.34
CA PRO A 136 -3.95 5.82 14.74
C PRO A 136 -3.73 4.75 13.66
N HIS A 137 -3.05 3.68 14.00
CA HIS A 137 -2.88 2.47 13.19
C HIS A 137 -3.61 1.32 13.88
N ASP A 138 -4.93 1.40 13.96
CA ASP A 138 -5.81 0.59 14.81
C ASP A 138 -6.63 -0.45 14.01
N GLY A 139 -6.22 -0.72 12.80
CA GLY A 139 -6.91 -1.65 11.92
C GLY A 139 -8.12 -1.05 11.18
N LYS A 140 -8.54 0.18 11.49
CA LYS A 140 -9.66 0.87 10.83
C LYS A 140 -9.20 2.01 9.94
N HIS A 141 -8.06 2.59 10.27
CA HIS A 141 -7.50 3.71 9.54
C HIS A 141 -6.45 3.22 8.56
N GLN A 142 -6.57 3.66 7.32
CA GLN A 142 -5.55 3.51 6.31
C GLN A 142 -5.06 4.88 5.86
N TYR A 143 -3.85 4.91 5.34
CA TYR A 143 -3.26 6.15 4.85
C TYR A 143 -2.75 6.00 3.44
N PHE A 144 -2.93 7.06 2.66
CA PHE A 144 -2.28 7.23 1.37
C PHE A 144 -1.33 8.39 1.44
N VAL A 145 -0.08 8.13 1.10
CA VAL A 145 0.94 9.16 0.94
C VAL A 145 1.13 9.41 -0.55
N GLU A 146 1.13 10.69 -0.93
CA GLU A 146 1.41 11.13 -2.29
C GLU A 146 2.58 12.09 -2.28
N TYR A 147 3.44 11.98 -3.27
CA TYR A 147 4.52 12.91 -3.52
C TYR A 147 4.98 12.82 -4.97
N LYS A 148 5.82 13.75 -5.38
CA LYS A 148 6.30 13.83 -6.74
C LYS A 148 7.82 13.79 -6.78
N THR A 149 8.35 13.26 -7.90
CA THR A 149 9.77 13.32 -8.23
C THR A 149 9.96 13.76 -9.66
N THR A 150 11.13 14.35 -9.93
CA THR A 150 11.69 14.39 -11.28
C THR A 150 12.00 12.96 -11.74
N TYR A 151 12.30 12.76 -13.01
CA TYR A 151 12.76 11.47 -13.52
C TYR A 151 13.52 11.61 -14.84
N GLU A 152 14.44 10.69 -15.04
CA GLU A 152 15.07 10.43 -16.33
C GLU A 152 15.13 8.92 -16.56
N ASN A 153 14.94 8.47 -17.78
CA ASN A 153 15.06 7.08 -18.23
C ASN A 153 14.51 6.01 -17.29
N ARG A 154 15.23 5.73 -16.19
CA ARG A 154 14.87 4.71 -15.20
C ARG A 154 14.97 5.26 -13.80
N VAL A 155 13.92 5.05 -13.02
CA VAL A 155 13.88 5.38 -11.58
C VAL A 155 13.42 4.15 -10.82
N LYS A 156 14.22 3.71 -9.86
CA LYS A 156 13.80 2.73 -8.86
C LYS A 156 13.54 3.46 -7.56
N ASN A 157 12.43 3.17 -6.93
CA ASN A 157 12.08 3.79 -5.67
C ASN A 157 11.59 2.72 -4.69
N SER A 158 12.21 2.70 -3.51
CA SER A 158 11.96 1.74 -2.44
C SER A 158 11.33 2.46 -1.26
N ILE A 159 10.32 1.86 -0.65
CA ILE A 159 9.70 2.33 0.59
C ILE A 159 9.77 1.23 1.64
N GLU A 160 10.11 1.62 2.86
CA GLU A 160 10.10 0.76 4.03
C GLU A 160 9.14 1.36 5.07
N LEU A 161 8.26 0.54 5.60
CA LEU A 161 7.49 0.81 6.80
C LEU A 161 8.16 0.08 7.95
N THR A 162 8.44 0.80 9.03
CA THR A 162 8.88 0.23 10.30
C THR A 162 7.85 0.50 11.38
N SER A 163 7.64 -0.47 12.25
CA SER A 163 6.81 -0.36 13.44
C SER A 163 7.39 -1.24 14.54
N ASP A 164 6.83 -1.20 15.74
CA ASP A 164 7.23 -2.10 16.82
C ASP A 164 6.94 -3.56 16.47
N GLU A 165 5.94 -3.83 15.64
CA GLU A 165 5.48 -5.17 15.31
C GLU A 165 6.18 -5.77 14.08
N LYS A 166 6.58 -4.94 13.12
CA LYS A 166 7.14 -5.43 11.85
C LYS A 166 7.93 -4.39 11.06
N ILE A 167 8.64 -4.92 10.08
CA ILE A 167 9.21 -4.17 8.97
C ILE A 167 8.60 -4.70 7.68
N ALA A 168 8.12 -3.81 6.82
CA ALA A 168 7.59 -4.14 5.50
C ALA A 168 8.23 -3.25 4.44
N LYS A 169 8.50 -3.81 3.25
CA LYS A 169 9.15 -3.10 2.14
C LYS A 169 8.39 -3.30 0.86
N HIS A 170 8.42 -2.27 0.01
CA HIS A 170 7.93 -2.36 -1.35
C HIS A 170 8.82 -1.53 -2.29
N GLU A 171 9.02 -2.03 -3.51
CA GLU A 171 9.80 -1.36 -4.53
C GLU A 171 8.98 -1.18 -5.81
N TRP A 172 9.21 -0.10 -6.50
CA TRP A 172 8.65 0.15 -7.82
C TRP A 172 9.71 0.72 -8.76
N THR A 173 9.76 0.20 -9.97
CA THR A 173 10.65 0.70 -11.01
C THR A 173 9.83 1.30 -12.16
N TYR A 174 10.12 2.55 -12.48
CA TYR A 174 9.65 3.20 -13.69
C TYR A 174 10.75 3.16 -14.75
N ILE A 175 10.35 2.84 -15.96
CA ILE A 175 11.22 2.89 -17.14
C ILE A 175 10.52 3.76 -18.18
N ALA A 176 11.16 4.85 -18.61
CA ALA A 176 10.64 5.68 -19.66
C ALA A 176 10.59 4.90 -20.98
N ALA A 177 9.47 4.96 -21.68
CA ALA A 177 9.41 4.40 -23.01
C ALA A 177 10.39 5.16 -23.90
N ASN A 178 11.36 4.46 -24.48
CA ASN A 178 12.21 5.03 -25.53
C ASN A 178 11.30 5.34 -26.73
N SER A 179 11.10 6.61 -27.00
CA SER A 179 10.53 7.06 -28.26
C SER A 179 11.59 6.92 -29.37
N GLY A 180 11.97 5.69 -29.68
CA GLY A 180 12.79 5.35 -30.84
C GLY A 180 11.92 5.42 -32.08
N GLY A 181 11.63 6.60 -32.55
CA GLY A 181 11.14 6.83 -33.90
C GLY A 181 12.28 6.62 -34.90
N ASN A 182 12.46 5.42 -35.38
CA ASN A 182 13.21 5.16 -36.63
C ASN A 182 12.33 5.61 -37.80
N GLY A 183 12.36 6.89 -38.09
CA GLY A 183 11.91 7.42 -39.35
C GLY A 183 13.02 7.19 -40.38
N ASN A 184 13.04 6.03 -41.02
CA ASN A 184 13.70 5.90 -42.33
C ASN A 184 12.76 6.49 -43.39
N GLY A 185 13.09 7.70 -43.85
CA GLY A 185 12.62 8.26 -45.10
C GLY A 185 13.43 7.72 -46.28
#